data_550c0b25672c0ccf8a4c0964741bae1c
#
_entry.id   550c0b25672c0ccf8a4c0964741bae1c
#
_cell.length_a   1.000
_cell.length_b   1.000
_cell.length_c   1.000
_cell.angle_alpha   90.00
_cell.angle_beta   90.00
_cell.angle_gamma   90.00
#
_symmetry.space_group_name_H-M   'P 1'
#
loop_
_entity.id
_entity.type
_entity.pdbx_description
1 polymer ?
#
loop_
_entity_poly.entity_id
_entity_poly.type
_entity_poly.pdbx_seq_one_letter_code
_entity_poly.pdbx_strand_id
1 'polypeptide(L)'
;LIDIHCHLLPDIDDGPDSWEESLELAKLLTDEGVEIAITTPHWIKGSSWQPESGHVVDLVHQLNLKLREKDIPLSVLPGMEVGINEKLPELVSSREILTLGGGKYILVETPYVSIPFGIKEIIFRLKVSGFEPILAHPERCSEIQANPKTLKDIVDDGASAQVTTSSFLGYFGRGARECAIKLAKEGLIHFLASDAHSPDKRPPEIKKALTMLGDIIGRAEAKTIEDRAGQIIP
;
A
#
# COMPACT_ATOMS: atom_id res chain seq x y z
N LEU A 1 11.90 -8.93 5.13
CA LEU A 1 10.52 -8.48 4.87
C LEU A 1 10.45 -7.63 3.60
N ILE A 2 9.22 -7.57 3.01
CA ILE A 2 8.91 -6.68 1.89
C ILE A 2 7.74 -5.79 2.30
N ASP A 3 7.91 -4.48 2.17
CA ASP A 3 6.83 -3.51 2.35
C ASP A 3 6.35 -3.01 0.99
N ILE A 4 5.09 -3.26 0.68
CA ILE A 4 4.52 -2.99 -0.65
C ILE A 4 3.79 -1.65 -0.75
N HIS A 5 3.73 -0.89 0.36
CA HIS A 5 3.02 0.37 0.44
C HIS A 5 3.68 1.26 1.51
N CYS A 6 4.43 2.26 1.06
CA CYS A 6 5.01 3.32 1.90
C CYS A 6 5.30 4.57 1.07
N HIS A 7 5.37 5.72 1.74
CA HIS A 7 5.67 7.01 1.11
C HIS A 7 7.08 7.44 1.54
N LEU A 8 8.08 7.19 0.69
CA LEU A 8 9.50 7.42 0.98
C LEU A 8 10.12 8.57 0.19
N LEU A 9 9.39 9.10 -0.81
CA LEU A 9 9.94 10.14 -1.69
C LEU A 9 9.66 11.52 -1.12
N PRO A 10 10.65 12.42 -1.10
CA PRO A 10 10.46 13.74 -0.52
C PRO A 10 9.68 14.68 -1.45
N ASP A 11 8.86 15.55 -0.86
CA ASP A 11 8.19 16.68 -1.52
C ASP A 11 7.35 16.30 -2.76
N ILE A 12 6.71 15.12 -2.73
CA ILE A 12 5.89 14.62 -3.84
C ILE A 12 4.41 14.43 -3.47
N ASP A 13 4.14 14.14 -2.20
CA ASP A 13 2.81 13.94 -1.61
C ASP A 13 2.80 14.33 -0.12
N ASP A 14 2.03 13.64 0.74
CA ASP A 14 2.02 13.86 2.20
C ASP A 14 3.03 12.97 2.95
N GLY A 15 4.00 12.39 2.25
CA GLY A 15 5.15 11.72 2.81
C GLY A 15 6.21 12.69 3.36
N PRO A 16 7.51 12.31 3.34
CA PRO A 16 8.61 13.14 3.84
C PRO A 16 8.72 14.50 3.14
N ASP A 17 9.05 15.55 3.91
CA ASP A 17 9.29 16.89 3.36
C ASP A 17 10.76 17.08 2.86
N SER A 18 11.65 16.12 3.14
CA SER A 18 13.08 16.22 2.80
C SER A 18 13.76 14.85 2.61
N TRP A 19 14.94 14.86 1.98
CA TRP A 19 15.78 13.67 1.88
C TRP A 19 16.24 13.15 3.24
N GLU A 20 16.45 14.00 4.21
CA GLU A 20 16.83 13.66 5.57
C GLU A 20 15.73 12.83 6.23
N GLU A 21 14.49 13.27 6.11
CA GLU A 21 13.33 12.56 6.65
C GLU A 21 13.07 11.23 5.89
N SER A 22 13.24 11.23 4.55
CA SER A 22 13.18 10.00 3.74
C SER A 22 14.18 8.95 4.22
N LEU A 23 15.42 9.36 4.50
CA LEU A 23 16.48 8.45 4.98
C LEU A 23 16.23 7.98 6.42
N GLU A 24 15.66 8.82 7.27
CA GLU A 24 15.27 8.44 8.63
C GLU A 24 14.13 7.40 8.59
N LEU A 25 13.11 7.63 7.77
CA LEU A 25 12.01 6.68 7.59
C LEU A 25 12.52 5.35 7.00
N ALA A 26 13.45 5.40 6.04
CA ALA A 26 14.09 4.22 5.48
C ALA A 26 14.87 3.40 6.54
N LYS A 27 15.53 4.06 7.50
CA LYS A 27 16.16 3.37 8.65
C LYS A 27 15.14 2.67 9.52
N LEU A 28 14.02 3.32 9.84
CA LEU A 28 12.95 2.69 10.60
C LEU A 28 12.39 1.45 9.90
N LEU A 29 12.24 1.48 8.57
CA LEU A 29 11.85 0.29 7.80
C LEU A 29 12.90 -0.84 7.93
N THR A 30 14.20 -0.52 7.86
CA THR A 30 15.23 -1.55 8.04
C THR A 30 15.28 -2.08 9.47
N ASP A 31 15.02 -1.24 10.48
CA ASP A 31 14.89 -1.66 11.89
C ASP A 31 13.71 -2.60 12.10
N GLU A 32 12.64 -2.44 11.31
CA GLU A 32 11.52 -3.37 11.23
C GLU A 32 11.85 -4.64 10.42
N GLY A 33 13.05 -4.76 9.83
CA GLY A 33 13.49 -5.90 9.06
C GLY A 33 13.07 -5.89 7.59
N VAL A 34 12.66 -4.74 7.06
CA VAL A 34 12.35 -4.57 5.64
C VAL A 34 13.65 -4.51 4.84
N GLU A 35 13.75 -5.33 3.81
CA GLU A 35 14.87 -5.38 2.87
C GLU A 35 14.51 -4.75 1.53
N ILE A 36 13.22 -4.84 1.15
CA ILE A 36 12.69 -4.25 -0.07
C ILE A 36 11.43 -3.45 0.29
N ALA A 37 11.37 -2.19 -0.14
CA ALA A 37 10.19 -1.35 -0.03
C ALA A 37 9.73 -0.91 -1.43
N ILE A 38 8.43 -0.93 -1.67
CA ILE A 38 7.85 -0.29 -2.85
C ILE A 38 7.29 1.05 -2.40
N THR A 39 7.94 2.14 -2.83
CA THR A 39 7.39 3.48 -2.54
C THR A 39 6.22 3.78 -3.46
N THR A 40 5.13 4.24 -2.88
CA THR A 40 3.84 4.39 -3.55
C THR A 40 3.27 5.80 -3.36
N PRO A 41 3.95 6.85 -3.89
CA PRO A 41 3.41 8.18 -3.77
C PRO A 41 1.98 8.25 -4.34
N HIS A 42 1.16 9.08 -3.75
CA HIS A 42 -0.21 9.29 -4.20
C HIS A 42 -0.27 9.77 -5.65
N TRP A 43 -1.20 9.19 -6.40
CA TRP A 43 -1.65 9.70 -7.69
C TRP A 43 -3.17 9.87 -7.67
N ILE A 44 -3.66 11.09 -7.48
CA ILE A 44 -5.09 11.41 -7.36
C ILE A 44 -5.50 12.35 -8.47
N LYS A 45 -6.31 11.86 -9.40
CA LYS A 45 -6.76 12.61 -10.58
C LYS A 45 -7.40 13.94 -10.21
N GLY A 46 -6.86 15.03 -10.75
CA GLY A 46 -7.38 16.39 -10.55
C GLY A 46 -6.95 17.07 -9.26
N SER A 47 -6.03 16.45 -8.50
CA SER A 47 -5.38 17.06 -7.33
C SER A 47 -3.97 17.57 -7.67
N SER A 48 -3.29 18.15 -6.68
CA SER A 48 -1.85 18.45 -6.76
C SER A 48 -0.97 17.19 -6.74
N TRP A 49 -1.50 16.06 -6.29
CA TRP A 49 -0.79 14.78 -6.23
C TRP A 49 -1.01 13.97 -7.52
N GLN A 50 -0.38 14.42 -8.58
CA GLN A 50 -0.34 13.75 -9.89
C GLN A 50 1.09 13.75 -10.44
N PRO A 51 2.05 13.11 -9.74
CA PRO A 51 3.42 13.05 -10.24
C PRO A 51 3.49 12.29 -11.56
N GLU A 52 4.38 12.75 -12.45
CA GLU A 52 4.72 12.02 -13.66
C GLU A 52 5.48 10.74 -13.29
N SER A 53 5.17 9.63 -13.97
CA SER A 53 5.80 8.33 -13.71
C SER A 53 7.33 8.36 -13.83
N GLY A 54 7.87 9.10 -14.83
CA GLY A 54 9.30 9.29 -15.01
C GLY A 54 9.94 10.00 -13.81
N HIS A 55 9.29 11.00 -13.26
CA HIS A 55 9.80 11.72 -12.09
C HIS A 55 9.86 10.81 -10.85
N VAL A 56 8.84 9.97 -10.63
CA VAL A 56 8.86 8.99 -9.52
C VAL A 56 10.04 8.02 -9.67
N VAL A 57 10.27 7.50 -10.88
CA VAL A 57 11.41 6.59 -11.15
C VAL A 57 12.75 7.28 -10.90
N ASP A 58 12.90 8.54 -11.29
CA ASP A 58 14.13 9.31 -11.06
C ASP A 58 14.38 9.56 -9.57
N LEU A 59 13.33 9.89 -8.79
CA LEU A 59 13.45 10.06 -7.35
C LEU A 59 13.80 8.74 -6.64
N VAL A 60 13.22 7.61 -7.05
CA VAL A 60 13.57 6.28 -6.54
C VAL A 60 15.04 5.96 -6.82
N HIS A 61 15.52 6.28 -8.02
CA HIS A 61 16.95 6.11 -8.33
C HIS A 61 17.83 6.95 -7.41
N GLN A 62 17.51 8.23 -7.20
CA GLN A 62 18.24 9.11 -6.29
C GLN A 62 18.20 8.60 -4.83
N LEU A 63 17.03 8.14 -4.36
CA LEU A 63 16.90 7.56 -3.02
C LEU A 63 17.82 6.35 -2.84
N ASN A 64 17.82 5.41 -3.79
CA ASN A 64 18.70 4.24 -3.73
C ASN A 64 20.20 4.60 -3.74
N LEU A 65 20.60 5.69 -4.42
CA LEU A 65 21.97 6.20 -4.34
C LEU A 65 22.30 6.68 -2.92
N LYS A 66 21.41 7.51 -2.33
CA LYS A 66 21.58 8.04 -0.97
C LYS A 66 21.57 6.96 0.10
N LEU A 67 20.73 5.92 -0.06
CA LEU A 67 20.70 4.77 0.85
C LEU A 67 22.06 4.04 0.86
N ARG A 68 22.66 3.82 -0.32
CA ARG A 68 24.00 3.23 -0.43
C ARG A 68 25.08 4.12 0.19
N GLU A 69 25.04 5.44 -0.05
CA GLU A 69 25.99 6.39 0.55
C GLU A 69 25.93 6.44 2.09
N LYS A 70 24.78 6.07 2.65
CA LYS A 70 24.52 6.06 4.11
C LYS A 70 24.57 4.67 4.73
N ASP A 71 24.97 3.64 3.96
CA ASP A 71 25.01 2.24 4.39
C ASP A 71 23.66 1.74 4.95
N ILE A 72 22.54 2.23 4.40
CA ILE A 72 21.19 1.76 4.77
C ILE A 72 20.84 0.57 3.85
N PRO A 73 20.64 -0.64 4.39
CA PRO A 73 20.46 -1.85 3.59
C PRO A 73 18.98 -2.03 3.13
N LEU A 74 18.43 -1.02 2.50
CA LEU A 74 17.09 -1.04 1.91
C LEU A 74 17.19 -0.90 0.39
N SER A 75 16.46 -1.73 -0.34
CA SER A 75 16.22 -1.57 -1.78
C SER A 75 14.83 -0.99 -2.00
N VAL A 76 14.74 0.14 -2.70
CA VAL A 76 13.46 0.80 -2.98
C VAL A 76 13.09 0.62 -4.45
N LEU A 77 11.86 0.15 -4.69
CA LEU A 77 11.26 -0.01 -6.01
C LEU A 77 10.15 1.03 -6.23
N PRO A 78 9.90 1.44 -7.48
CA PRO A 78 8.84 2.39 -7.78
C PRO A 78 7.46 1.73 -7.82
N GLY A 79 6.45 2.47 -7.42
CA GLY A 79 5.03 2.19 -7.56
C GLY A 79 4.24 3.48 -7.39
N MET A 80 2.92 3.40 -7.39
CA MET A 80 2.01 4.50 -7.05
C MET A 80 0.80 3.96 -6.30
N GLU A 81 0.32 4.73 -5.31
CA GLU A 81 -1.01 4.55 -4.75
C GLU A 81 -1.99 5.43 -5.52
N VAL A 82 -2.94 4.80 -6.21
CA VAL A 82 -3.76 5.49 -7.20
C VAL A 82 -5.19 5.64 -6.74
N GLY A 83 -5.65 6.86 -6.62
CA GLY A 83 -7.07 7.14 -6.39
C GLY A 83 -7.93 6.53 -7.50
N ILE A 84 -8.89 5.68 -7.11
CA ILE A 84 -9.74 4.98 -8.07
C ILE A 84 -10.47 5.96 -9.00
N ASN A 85 -10.42 5.71 -10.29
CA ASN A 85 -11.13 6.48 -11.30
C ASN A 85 -11.42 5.62 -12.55
N GLU A 86 -12.39 6.05 -13.35
CA GLU A 86 -12.87 5.31 -14.52
C GLU A 86 -11.83 5.10 -15.64
N LYS A 87 -10.78 5.96 -15.68
CA LYS A 87 -9.70 5.90 -16.68
C LYS A 87 -8.50 5.08 -16.19
N LEU A 88 -8.56 4.53 -14.99
CA LEU A 88 -7.44 3.81 -14.39
C LEU A 88 -6.89 2.70 -15.30
N PRO A 89 -7.69 1.84 -15.96
CA PRO A 89 -7.16 0.81 -16.84
C PRO A 89 -6.35 1.34 -18.02
N GLU A 90 -6.76 2.47 -18.60
CA GLU A 90 -6.04 3.12 -19.70
C GLU A 90 -4.74 3.76 -19.21
N LEU A 91 -4.78 4.46 -18.07
CA LEU A 91 -3.63 5.14 -17.48
C LEU A 91 -2.51 4.17 -17.10
N VAL A 92 -2.87 2.98 -16.61
CA VAL A 92 -1.90 1.91 -16.33
C VAL A 92 -1.34 1.35 -17.63
N SER A 93 -2.19 1.09 -18.60
CA SER A 93 -1.78 0.53 -19.90
C SER A 93 -0.86 1.49 -20.69
N SER A 94 -1.06 2.80 -20.55
CA SER A 94 -0.20 3.84 -21.15
C SER A 94 1.08 4.10 -20.35
N ARG A 95 1.25 3.51 -19.16
CA ARG A 95 2.35 3.74 -18.22
C ARG A 95 2.41 5.16 -17.65
N GLU A 96 1.31 5.89 -17.68
CA GLU A 96 1.16 7.13 -16.93
C GLU A 96 1.13 6.86 -15.42
N ILE A 97 0.63 5.68 -15.04
CA ILE A 97 0.62 5.16 -13.68
C ILE A 97 1.56 3.97 -13.56
N LEU A 98 2.36 3.95 -12.49
CA LEU A 98 3.27 2.86 -12.19
C LEU A 98 2.56 1.74 -11.43
N THR A 99 2.82 0.52 -11.85
CA THR A 99 2.49 -0.68 -11.09
C THR A 99 3.50 -0.91 -9.97
N LEU A 100 3.18 -1.73 -8.99
CA LEU A 100 4.07 -2.05 -7.90
C LEU A 100 5.32 -2.79 -8.40
N GLY A 101 6.49 -2.16 -8.22
CA GLY A 101 7.78 -2.70 -8.64
C GLY A 101 7.92 -2.96 -10.15
N GLY A 102 7.04 -2.42 -10.99
CA GLY A 102 7.02 -2.68 -12.44
C GLY A 102 6.38 -4.02 -12.83
N GLY A 103 5.80 -4.74 -11.87
CA GLY A 103 5.07 -5.99 -12.09
C GLY A 103 3.64 -5.78 -12.60
N LYS A 104 2.75 -6.73 -12.31
CA LYS A 104 1.33 -6.66 -12.72
C LYS A 104 0.39 -6.08 -11.66
N TYR A 105 0.84 -5.91 -10.43
CA TYR A 105 0.01 -5.44 -9.33
C TYR A 105 -0.11 -3.93 -9.33
N ILE A 106 -1.32 -3.43 -9.06
CA ILE A 106 -1.60 -2.01 -8.92
C ILE A 106 -2.29 -1.72 -7.60
N LEU A 107 -1.78 -0.75 -6.86
CA LEU A 107 -2.35 -0.31 -5.59
C LEU A 107 -3.39 0.77 -5.85
N VAL A 108 -4.63 0.50 -5.43
CA VAL A 108 -5.80 1.35 -5.72
C VAL A 108 -6.41 1.84 -4.44
N GLU A 109 -6.42 3.15 -4.23
CA GLU A 109 -7.08 3.79 -3.10
C GLU A 109 -8.55 4.10 -3.41
N THR A 110 -9.43 3.78 -2.47
CA THR A 110 -10.85 4.19 -2.51
C THR A 110 -11.09 5.34 -1.55
N PRO A 111 -12.12 6.18 -1.79
CA PRO A 111 -12.50 7.20 -0.82
C PRO A 111 -12.80 6.63 0.57
N TYR A 112 -12.44 7.36 1.62
CA TYR A 112 -12.63 6.92 3.02
C TYR A 112 -14.09 6.83 3.46
N VAL A 113 -15.02 7.41 2.72
CA VAL A 113 -16.44 7.43 3.10
C VAL A 113 -17.20 6.27 2.48
N SER A 114 -17.07 6.06 1.18
CA SER A 114 -17.85 5.06 0.45
C SER A 114 -17.12 4.50 -0.75
N ILE A 115 -17.50 3.29 -1.13
CA ILE A 115 -17.01 2.64 -2.34
C ILE A 115 -17.68 3.28 -3.57
N PRO A 116 -16.91 3.72 -4.57
CA PRO A 116 -17.47 4.35 -5.76
C PRO A 116 -18.35 3.39 -6.56
N PHE A 117 -19.46 3.93 -7.06
CA PHE A 117 -20.25 3.20 -8.04
C PHE A 117 -19.39 2.86 -9.27
N GLY A 118 -19.49 1.62 -9.76
CA GLY A 118 -18.70 1.16 -10.91
C GLY A 118 -17.33 0.56 -10.57
N ILE A 119 -16.94 0.45 -9.30
CA ILE A 119 -15.66 -0.17 -8.90
C ILE A 119 -15.47 -1.56 -9.52
N LYS A 120 -16.52 -2.38 -9.57
CA LYS A 120 -16.48 -3.73 -10.15
C LYS A 120 -16.11 -3.73 -11.63
N GLU A 121 -16.64 -2.78 -12.39
CA GLU A 121 -16.29 -2.60 -13.80
C GLU A 121 -14.82 -2.20 -13.97
N ILE A 122 -14.30 -1.31 -13.12
CA ILE A 122 -12.90 -0.90 -13.15
C ILE A 122 -11.99 -2.11 -12.83
N ILE A 123 -12.31 -2.88 -11.79
CA ILE A 123 -11.58 -4.10 -11.42
C ILE A 123 -11.59 -5.10 -12.58
N PHE A 124 -12.76 -5.37 -13.16
CA PHE A 124 -12.88 -6.26 -14.29
C PHE A 124 -12.00 -5.84 -15.48
N ARG A 125 -12.04 -4.55 -15.84
CA ARG A 125 -11.22 -4.01 -16.94
C ARG A 125 -9.72 -4.08 -16.66
N LEU A 126 -9.28 -3.82 -15.41
CA LEU A 126 -7.88 -4.02 -15.00
C LEU A 126 -7.46 -5.48 -15.18
N LYS A 127 -8.29 -6.43 -14.69
CA LYS A 127 -8.03 -7.88 -14.82
C LYS A 127 -7.94 -8.32 -16.27
N VAL A 128 -8.86 -7.88 -17.13
CA VAL A 128 -8.83 -8.18 -18.57
C VAL A 128 -7.58 -7.63 -19.24
N SER A 129 -7.08 -6.49 -18.76
CA SER A 129 -5.82 -5.89 -19.24
C SER A 129 -4.57 -6.55 -18.65
N GLY A 130 -4.70 -7.60 -17.84
CA GLY A 130 -3.59 -8.35 -17.26
C GLY A 130 -3.04 -7.79 -15.94
N PHE A 131 -3.72 -6.81 -15.32
CA PHE A 131 -3.32 -6.23 -14.05
C PHE A 131 -4.07 -6.87 -12.87
N GLU A 132 -3.42 -6.88 -11.71
CA GLU A 132 -3.94 -7.42 -10.46
C GLU A 132 -4.19 -6.26 -9.47
N PRO A 133 -5.44 -5.80 -9.30
CA PRO A 133 -5.75 -4.71 -8.40
C PRO A 133 -5.66 -5.13 -6.93
N ILE A 134 -5.02 -4.28 -6.12
CA ILE A 134 -4.97 -4.38 -4.65
C ILE A 134 -5.64 -3.14 -4.09
N LEU A 135 -6.72 -3.29 -3.32
CA LEU A 135 -7.32 -2.18 -2.58
C LEU A 135 -6.41 -1.82 -1.42
N ALA A 136 -5.98 -0.56 -1.37
CA ALA A 136 -5.26 0.02 -0.26
C ALA A 136 -6.20 0.26 0.93
N HIS A 137 -5.76 -0.13 2.11
CA HIS A 137 -6.36 0.14 3.43
C HIS A 137 -7.91 0.21 3.46
N PRO A 138 -8.63 -0.80 2.95
CA PRO A 138 -10.09 -0.80 2.91
C PRO A 138 -10.74 -0.72 4.30
N GLU A 139 -10.02 -1.09 5.36
CA GLU A 139 -10.47 -0.98 6.74
C GLU A 139 -10.67 0.48 7.20
N ARG A 140 -10.14 1.45 6.45
CA ARG A 140 -10.33 2.89 6.73
C ARG A 140 -11.58 3.46 6.05
N CYS A 141 -12.20 2.72 5.14
CA CYS A 141 -13.45 3.12 4.48
C CYS A 141 -14.67 2.90 5.38
N SER A 142 -15.43 3.97 5.65
CA SER A 142 -16.58 3.94 6.55
C SER A 142 -17.67 2.95 6.10
N GLU A 143 -17.90 2.80 4.79
CA GLU A 143 -18.85 1.84 4.26
C GLU A 143 -18.42 0.39 4.55
N ILE A 144 -17.13 0.08 4.38
CA ILE A 144 -16.58 -1.25 4.69
C ILE A 144 -16.58 -1.52 6.20
N GLN A 145 -16.29 -0.51 7.03
CA GLN A 145 -16.42 -0.62 8.49
C GLN A 145 -17.86 -0.98 8.90
N ALA A 146 -18.85 -0.34 8.28
CA ALA A 146 -20.26 -0.62 8.54
C ALA A 146 -20.70 -1.99 7.99
N ASN A 147 -20.19 -2.39 6.82
CA ASN A 147 -20.56 -3.61 6.14
C ASN A 147 -19.34 -4.27 5.43
N PRO A 148 -18.55 -5.11 6.11
CA PRO A 148 -17.40 -5.79 5.50
C PRO A 148 -17.73 -6.70 4.31
N LYS A 149 -19.01 -7.09 4.15
CA LYS A 149 -19.45 -7.83 2.96
C LYS A 149 -19.18 -7.04 1.66
N THR A 150 -19.21 -5.70 1.71
CA THR A 150 -18.84 -4.85 0.57
C THR A 150 -17.43 -5.17 0.06
N LEU A 151 -16.45 -5.33 0.98
CA LEU A 151 -15.10 -5.75 0.58
C LEU A 151 -15.07 -7.17 0.05
N LYS A 152 -15.81 -8.09 0.70
CA LYS A 152 -15.88 -9.47 0.22
C LYS A 152 -16.38 -9.54 -1.23
N ASP A 153 -17.44 -8.81 -1.56
CA ASP A 153 -17.99 -8.77 -2.91
C ASP A 153 -16.98 -8.21 -3.94
N ILE A 154 -16.10 -7.28 -3.54
CA ILE A 154 -15.02 -6.74 -4.38
C ILE A 154 -13.88 -7.75 -4.55
N VAL A 155 -13.54 -8.48 -3.48
CA VAL A 155 -12.53 -9.55 -3.53
C VAL A 155 -13.03 -10.72 -4.39
N ASP A 156 -14.29 -11.09 -4.29
CA ASP A 156 -14.92 -12.12 -5.13
C ASP A 156 -14.90 -11.72 -6.63
N ASP A 157 -14.91 -10.42 -6.95
CA ASP A 157 -14.73 -9.89 -8.32
C ASP A 157 -13.25 -9.87 -8.78
N GLY A 158 -12.31 -10.28 -7.93
CA GLY A 158 -10.91 -10.53 -8.27
C GLY A 158 -9.90 -9.48 -7.83
N ALA A 159 -10.26 -8.56 -6.94
CA ALA A 159 -9.30 -7.69 -6.26
C ALA A 159 -8.68 -8.38 -5.03
N SER A 160 -7.47 -7.94 -4.66
CA SER A 160 -6.89 -8.24 -3.35
C SER A 160 -7.09 -7.06 -2.40
N ALA A 161 -6.88 -7.26 -1.10
CA ALA A 161 -6.94 -6.20 -0.08
C ALA A 161 -5.63 -6.13 0.71
N GLN A 162 -5.07 -4.93 0.83
CA GLN A 162 -3.93 -4.61 1.70
C GLN A 162 -4.45 -3.84 2.91
N VAL A 163 -4.17 -4.32 4.11
CA VAL A 163 -4.49 -3.66 5.38
C VAL A 163 -3.25 -2.99 5.94
N THR A 164 -3.41 -1.78 6.50
CA THR A 164 -2.31 -1.00 7.07
C THR A 164 -1.95 -1.48 8.47
N THR A 165 -0.64 -1.60 8.77
CA THR A 165 -0.13 -2.02 10.08
C THR A 165 -0.66 -1.17 11.23
N SER A 166 -0.63 0.14 11.07
CA SER A 166 -1.09 1.12 12.06
C SER A 166 -2.59 1.04 12.37
N SER A 167 -3.41 0.43 11.48
CA SER A 167 -4.83 0.17 11.75
C SER A 167 -5.01 -0.84 12.89
N PHE A 168 -4.22 -1.92 12.94
CA PHE A 168 -4.25 -2.87 14.04
C PHE A 168 -3.88 -2.22 15.37
N LEU A 169 -2.98 -1.24 15.36
CA LEU A 169 -2.51 -0.52 16.53
C LEU A 169 -3.46 0.60 16.98
N GLY A 170 -4.47 0.92 16.16
CA GLY A 170 -5.50 1.90 16.48
C GLY A 170 -5.17 3.35 16.11
N TYR A 171 -4.12 3.60 15.33
CA TYR A 171 -3.71 4.96 14.92
C TYR A 171 -4.78 5.65 14.06
N PHE A 172 -5.58 4.89 13.33
CA PHE A 172 -6.70 5.41 12.52
C PHE A 172 -8.06 5.29 13.23
N GLY A 173 -8.03 5.16 14.57
CA GLY A 173 -9.21 5.13 15.41
C GLY A 173 -9.83 3.72 15.56
N ARG A 174 -10.85 3.68 16.43
CA ARG A 174 -11.48 2.42 16.85
C ARG A 174 -12.15 1.69 15.68
N GLY A 175 -12.84 2.41 14.78
CA GLY A 175 -13.55 1.82 13.64
C GLY A 175 -12.63 1.06 12.70
N ALA A 176 -11.50 1.69 12.30
CA ALA A 176 -10.50 1.06 11.44
C ALA A 176 -9.87 -0.17 12.11
N ARG A 177 -9.55 -0.09 13.40
CA ARG A 177 -8.98 -1.22 14.15
C ARG A 177 -9.95 -2.40 14.23
N GLU A 178 -11.21 -2.17 14.62
CA GLU A 178 -12.22 -3.23 14.71
C GLU A 178 -12.49 -3.85 13.33
N CYS A 179 -12.50 -3.03 12.28
CA CYS A 179 -12.62 -3.50 10.90
C CYS A 179 -11.42 -4.35 10.50
N ALA A 180 -10.17 -3.91 10.70
CA ALA A 180 -8.96 -4.68 10.39
C ALA A 180 -8.99 -6.07 11.08
N ILE A 181 -9.35 -6.12 12.37
CA ILE A 181 -9.48 -7.38 13.12
C ILE A 181 -10.56 -8.28 12.51
N LYS A 182 -11.70 -7.71 12.11
CA LYS A 182 -12.80 -8.46 11.49
C LYS A 182 -12.39 -9.01 10.13
N LEU A 183 -11.78 -8.19 9.27
CA LEU A 183 -11.27 -8.61 7.96
C LEU A 183 -10.22 -9.72 8.09
N ALA A 184 -9.34 -9.66 9.11
CA ALA A 184 -8.39 -10.72 9.41
C ALA A 184 -9.10 -12.05 9.71
N LYS A 185 -10.09 -12.04 10.61
CA LYS A 185 -10.86 -13.25 10.99
C LYS A 185 -11.68 -13.83 9.83
N GLU A 186 -12.11 -13.01 8.90
CA GLU A 186 -12.88 -13.42 7.72
C GLU A 186 -11.98 -13.84 6.53
N GLY A 187 -10.64 -13.81 6.68
CA GLY A 187 -9.69 -14.19 5.62
C GLY A 187 -9.67 -13.22 4.43
N LEU A 188 -10.04 -11.96 4.67
CA LEU A 188 -10.13 -10.92 3.63
C LEU A 188 -8.86 -10.06 3.54
N ILE A 189 -7.81 -10.38 4.30
CA ILE A 189 -6.50 -9.71 4.22
C ILE A 189 -5.58 -10.52 3.31
N HIS A 190 -5.15 -9.91 2.22
CA HIS A 190 -4.21 -10.52 1.28
C HIS A 190 -2.79 -10.04 1.54
N PHE A 191 -2.62 -8.77 1.87
CA PHE A 191 -1.34 -8.11 2.14
C PHE A 191 -1.43 -7.27 3.39
N LEU A 192 -0.31 -7.19 4.11
CA LEU A 192 -0.07 -6.24 5.19
C LEU A 192 1.07 -5.33 4.77
N ALA A 193 0.91 -4.02 4.90
CA ALA A 193 1.93 -3.05 4.57
C ALA A 193 1.92 -1.87 5.54
N SER A 194 3.01 -1.12 5.61
CA SER A 194 3.15 -0.06 6.61
C SER A 194 2.28 1.14 6.35
N ASP A 195 2.18 1.57 5.10
CA ASP A 195 1.62 2.86 4.73
C ASP A 195 2.32 3.99 5.52
N ALA A 196 3.64 3.85 5.70
CA ALA A 196 4.46 4.76 6.47
C ALA A 196 4.71 6.06 5.69
N HIS A 197 4.59 7.21 6.38
CA HIS A 197 4.73 8.54 5.77
C HIS A 197 5.76 9.41 6.47
N SER A 198 5.99 9.19 7.76
CA SER A 198 6.93 9.98 8.54
C SER A 198 7.46 9.20 9.73
N PRO A 199 8.68 9.51 10.20
CA PRO A 199 9.27 8.84 11.35
C PRO A 199 8.44 8.96 12.63
N ASP A 200 7.82 10.11 12.86
CA ASP A 200 7.14 10.43 14.10
C ASP A 200 5.64 10.14 14.11
N LYS A 201 4.93 10.55 13.04
CA LYS A 201 3.46 10.55 13.01
C LYS A 201 2.88 9.27 12.43
N ARG A 202 3.54 8.70 11.41
CA ARG A 202 3.11 7.50 10.70
C ARG A 202 4.31 6.57 10.45
N PRO A 203 4.92 6.01 11.51
CA PRO A 203 6.03 5.06 11.40
C PRO A 203 5.54 3.68 10.88
N PRO A 204 6.45 2.79 10.42
CA PRO A 204 6.07 1.52 9.77
C PRO A 204 5.38 0.50 10.69
N GLU A 205 5.80 0.35 11.95
CA GLU A 205 5.20 -0.52 12.99
C GLU A 205 4.84 -1.95 12.52
N ILE A 206 5.64 -2.56 11.63
CA ILE A 206 5.29 -3.83 10.95
C ILE A 206 5.36 -5.01 11.92
N LYS A 207 6.42 -5.13 12.73
CA LYS A 207 6.62 -6.25 13.66
C LYS A 207 5.50 -6.36 14.68
N LYS A 208 5.06 -5.22 15.22
CA LYS A 208 3.96 -5.20 16.18
C LYS A 208 2.65 -5.66 15.53
N ALA A 209 2.37 -5.17 14.32
CA ALA A 209 1.15 -5.53 13.60
C ALA A 209 1.15 -7.02 13.22
N LEU A 210 2.28 -7.57 12.73
CA LEU A 210 2.42 -9.00 12.44
C LEU A 210 2.23 -9.87 13.69
N THR A 211 2.75 -9.43 14.83
CA THR A 211 2.55 -10.14 16.11
C THR A 211 1.05 -10.17 16.47
N MET A 212 0.37 -9.02 16.41
CA MET A 212 -1.07 -8.95 16.66
C MET A 212 -1.88 -9.77 15.66
N LEU A 213 -1.52 -9.72 14.38
CA LEU A 213 -2.18 -10.53 13.35
C LEU A 213 -2.03 -12.02 13.68
N GLY A 214 -0.82 -12.46 14.06
CA GLY A 214 -0.55 -13.83 14.49
C GLY A 214 -1.36 -14.28 15.71
N ASP A 215 -1.63 -13.38 16.65
CA ASP A 215 -2.47 -13.65 17.81
C ASP A 215 -3.98 -13.76 17.43
N ILE A 216 -4.40 -13.10 16.36
CA ILE A 216 -5.80 -13.08 15.88
C ILE A 216 -6.13 -14.30 15.01
N ILE A 217 -5.27 -14.63 14.03
CA ILE A 217 -5.54 -15.65 13.01
C ILE A 217 -4.60 -16.85 13.04
N GLY A 218 -3.64 -16.85 13.97
CA GLY A 218 -2.58 -17.87 14.05
C GLY A 218 -1.32 -17.48 13.28
N ARG A 219 -0.16 -17.86 13.85
CA ARG A 219 1.17 -17.45 13.31
C ARG A 219 1.43 -17.97 11.91
N ALA A 220 0.96 -19.17 11.57
CA ALA A 220 1.16 -19.76 10.26
C ALA A 220 0.42 -18.95 9.17
N GLU A 221 -0.83 -18.54 9.42
CA GLU A 221 -1.61 -17.73 8.49
C GLU A 221 -1.04 -16.32 8.36
N ALA A 222 -0.65 -15.69 9.48
CA ALA A 222 0.03 -14.39 9.45
C ALA A 222 1.34 -14.44 8.63
N LYS A 223 2.11 -15.53 8.74
CA LYS A 223 3.32 -15.74 7.92
C LYS A 223 2.99 -15.90 6.44
N THR A 224 1.89 -16.56 6.11
CA THR A 224 1.41 -16.67 4.71
C THR A 224 1.10 -15.29 4.12
N ILE A 225 0.47 -14.40 4.89
CA ILE A 225 0.17 -13.02 4.47
C ILE A 225 1.46 -12.23 4.27
N GLU A 226 2.41 -12.34 5.21
CA GLU A 226 3.74 -11.71 5.11
C GLU A 226 4.48 -12.16 3.86
N ASP A 227 4.57 -13.48 3.61
CA ASP A 227 5.32 -14.06 2.49
C ASP A 227 4.69 -13.74 1.13
N ARG A 228 3.38 -13.44 1.10
CA ARG A 228 2.68 -13.12 -0.14
C ARG A 228 3.19 -11.85 -0.81
N ALA A 229 3.76 -10.90 -0.06
CA ALA A 229 4.40 -9.72 -0.61
C ALA A 229 5.54 -10.06 -1.62
N GLY A 230 6.18 -11.23 -1.46
CA GLY A 230 7.17 -11.74 -2.42
C GLY A 230 6.63 -11.99 -3.84
N GLN A 231 5.33 -12.18 -4.00
CA GLN A 231 4.71 -12.38 -5.32
C GLN A 231 4.60 -11.08 -6.15
N ILE A 232 4.77 -9.93 -5.49
CA ILE A 232 4.67 -8.61 -6.13
C ILE A 232 5.97 -8.22 -6.81
N ILE A 233 7.08 -8.70 -6.28
CA ILE A 233 8.42 -8.42 -6.82
C ILE A 233 8.59 -9.22 -8.13
N PRO A 234 8.96 -8.55 -9.24
CA PRO A 234 9.15 -9.20 -10.55
C PRO A 234 10.25 -10.25 -10.58
#